data_7de859d357c5f04e7c821322b2e77910
#
_entry.id   7de859d357c5f04e7c821322b2e77910
#
_cell.length_a   1.000
_cell.length_b   1.000
_cell.length_c   1.000
_cell.angle_alpha   90.00
_cell.angle_beta   90.00
_cell.angle_gamma   90.00
#
_symmetry.space_group_name_H-M   'P 1'
#
loop_
_entity.id
_entity.type
_entity.pdbx_description
1 polymer ?
#
loop_
_entity_poly.entity_id
_entity_poly.type
_entity_poly.pdbx_seq_one_letter_code
_entity_poly.pdbx_strand_id
1 'polypeptide(L)'
;MIRLSGVSRTFEGRSGRVEALRGINLDVAEGEFVAVLGRSGCGKSTLLRLIAGLLPLSAGEITVAGTPITRPRQDIAMLFQKPALLPWRTVLDNVLLPVEIFGWSRAKHRERAQRLLDVAGLAGFEKRLPHELSGGMQQRVSLCRSLIGEPRVMLMDEPFSALDALTREELSGELQRVHMENKPTIVFVTHSIDEAVLLADRVVVLSPRPGRIRKVVDVTIPRPRTLGRNAHLADVAQVSADLHELLMEREQPATAGAEGH
;
A
#
# COMPACT_ATOMS: atom_id res chain seq x y z
N MET A 1 0.86 -4.40 15.37
CA MET A 1 1.83 -3.38 14.94
C MET A 1 1.18 -2.03 14.66
N ILE A 2 0.15 -1.96 13.81
CA ILE A 2 -0.63 -0.74 13.51
C ILE A 2 -2.03 -0.93 14.09
N ARG A 3 -2.56 0.08 14.82
CA ARG A 3 -3.94 0.07 15.33
C ARG A 3 -4.65 1.35 14.94
N LEU A 4 -5.84 1.19 14.39
CA LEU A 4 -6.78 2.25 14.06
C LEU A 4 -8.02 2.08 14.94
N SER A 5 -8.42 3.10 15.68
CA SER A 5 -9.57 3.07 16.58
C SER A 5 -10.51 4.22 16.24
N GLY A 6 -11.68 3.91 15.65
CA GLY A 6 -12.72 4.88 15.32
C GLY A 6 -12.29 5.96 14.32
N VAL A 7 -11.31 5.65 13.44
CA VAL A 7 -10.67 6.64 12.58
C VAL A 7 -11.63 7.19 11.54
N SER A 8 -11.77 8.51 11.51
CA SER A 8 -12.60 9.22 10.54
C SER A 8 -11.86 10.40 9.94
N ARG A 9 -12.17 10.70 8.66
CA ARG A 9 -11.61 11.86 7.96
C ARG A 9 -12.67 12.55 7.13
N THR A 10 -12.87 13.83 7.41
CA THR A 10 -13.71 14.75 6.64
C THR A 10 -12.85 15.87 6.09
N PHE A 11 -13.06 16.21 4.84
CA PHE A 11 -12.47 17.36 4.18
C PHE A 11 -13.51 18.47 4.09
N GLU A 12 -13.10 19.69 4.39
CA GLU A 12 -13.89 20.89 4.17
C GLU A 12 -13.38 21.59 2.91
N GLY A 13 -14.25 21.82 1.96
CA GLY A 13 -13.92 22.47 0.69
C GLY A 13 -14.97 23.53 0.32
N ARG A 14 -14.69 24.33 -0.70
CA ARG A 14 -15.61 25.37 -1.20
C ARG A 14 -16.97 24.81 -1.64
N SER A 15 -17.00 23.54 -2.06
CA SER A 15 -18.20 22.82 -2.50
C SER A 15 -18.92 22.06 -1.38
N GLY A 16 -18.51 22.26 -0.11
CA GLY A 16 -19.11 21.61 1.05
C GLY A 16 -18.18 20.60 1.74
N ARG A 17 -18.76 19.90 2.70
CA ARG A 17 -18.10 18.90 3.55
C ARG A 17 -18.12 17.52 2.88
N VAL A 18 -16.95 16.88 2.73
CA VAL A 18 -16.83 15.55 2.16
C VAL A 18 -16.23 14.60 3.19
N GLU A 19 -17.02 13.66 3.67
CA GLU A 19 -16.56 12.60 4.54
C GLU A 19 -15.91 11.49 3.71
N ALA A 20 -14.59 11.34 3.81
CA ALA A 20 -13.84 10.36 3.04
C ALA A 20 -13.82 8.98 3.72
N LEU A 21 -13.66 8.97 5.07
CA LEU A 21 -13.60 7.76 5.88
C LEU A 21 -14.42 7.96 7.15
N ARG A 22 -15.09 6.90 7.62
CA ARG A 22 -15.92 6.92 8.82
C ARG A 22 -15.71 5.68 9.68
N GLY A 23 -15.26 5.88 10.94
CA GLY A 23 -15.25 4.86 11.97
C GLY A 23 -14.41 3.64 11.63
N ILE A 24 -13.24 3.80 11.01
CA ILE A 24 -12.36 2.69 10.67
C ILE A 24 -11.73 2.13 11.94
N ASN A 25 -11.96 0.83 12.18
CA ASN A 25 -11.31 0.05 13.23
C ASN A 25 -10.54 -1.09 12.57
N LEU A 26 -9.22 -1.11 12.72
CA LEU A 26 -8.34 -2.10 12.10
C LEU A 26 -7.09 -2.31 12.95
N ASP A 27 -6.80 -3.55 13.27
CA ASP A 27 -5.52 -3.96 13.83
C ASP A 27 -4.72 -4.70 12.75
N VAL A 28 -3.46 -4.29 12.56
CA VAL A 28 -2.49 -4.96 11.68
C VAL A 28 -1.35 -5.48 12.55
N ALA A 29 -1.10 -6.78 12.50
CA ALA A 29 -0.04 -7.42 13.26
C ALA A 29 1.36 -7.03 12.75
N GLU A 30 2.39 -7.28 13.54
CA GLU A 30 3.78 -7.11 13.09
C GLU A 30 4.13 -8.15 12.04
N GLY A 31 4.74 -7.71 10.94
CA GLY A 31 5.09 -8.58 9.81
C GLY A 31 3.90 -9.02 8.96
N GLU A 32 2.70 -8.49 9.20
CA GLU A 32 1.52 -8.81 8.43
C GLU A 32 1.44 -8.01 7.13
N PHE A 33 0.99 -8.63 6.06
CA PHE A 33 0.70 -7.99 4.79
C PHE A 33 -0.82 -7.82 4.65
N VAL A 34 -1.34 -6.61 4.80
CA VAL A 34 -2.77 -6.30 4.65
C VAL A 34 -3.01 -5.55 3.35
N ALA A 35 -3.87 -6.09 2.48
CA ALA A 35 -4.37 -5.36 1.32
C ALA A 35 -5.66 -4.62 1.68
N VAL A 36 -5.79 -3.38 1.18
CA VAL A 36 -7.01 -2.58 1.26
C VAL A 36 -7.61 -2.47 -0.13
N LEU A 37 -8.73 -3.13 -0.32
CA LEU A 37 -9.45 -3.23 -1.59
C LEU A 37 -10.72 -2.36 -1.56
N GLY A 38 -11.08 -1.76 -2.69
CA GLY A 38 -12.29 -0.96 -2.81
C GLY A 38 -12.33 -0.13 -4.08
N ARG A 39 -13.51 0.38 -4.43
CA ARG A 39 -13.72 1.19 -5.63
C ARG A 39 -12.93 2.49 -5.60
N SER A 40 -12.69 3.08 -6.77
CA SER A 40 -12.04 4.39 -6.85
C SER A 40 -12.81 5.43 -6.03
N GLY A 41 -12.08 6.28 -5.30
CA GLY A 41 -12.67 7.34 -4.48
C GLY A 41 -13.27 6.92 -3.13
N CYS A 42 -13.18 5.64 -2.72
CA CYS A 42 -13.69 5.18 -1.41
C CYS A 42 -12.82 5.56 -0.19
N GLY A 43 -11.66 6.20 -0.39
CA GLY A 43 -10.82 6.68 0.72
C GLY A 43 -9.54 5.89 0.97
N LYS A 44 -9.17 4.91 0.15
CA LYS A 44 -7.95 4.07 0.33
C LYS A 44 -6.67 4.89 0.50
N SER A 45 -6.37 5.78 -0.45
CA SER A 45 -5.19 6.65 -0.37
C SER A 45 -5.27 7.62 0.81
N THR A 46 -6.48 8.03 1.22
CA THR A 46 -6.68 8.83 2.43
C THR A 46 -6.28 8.04 3.66
N LEU A 47 -6.69 6.76 3.75
CA LEU A 47 -6.33 5.88 4.85
C LEU A 47 -4.80 5.74 4.99
N LEU A 48 -4.09 5.48 3.88
CA LEU A 48 -2.63 5.40 3.90
C LEU A 48 -1.97 6.70 4.37
N ARG A 49 -2.45 7.86 3.89
CA ARG A 49 -1.91 9.16 4.29
C ARG A 49 -2.14 9.47 5.76
N LEU A 50 -3.25 9.00 6.35
CA LEU A 50 -3.52 9.12 7.78
C LEU A 50 -2.54 8.24 8.58
N ILE A 51 -2.32 6.99 8.18
CA ILE A 51 -1.35 6.08 8.82
C ILE A 51 0.08 6.63 8.70
N ALA A 52 0.42 7.26 7.56
CA ALA A 52 1.71 7.90 7.35
C ALA A 52 1.93 9.19 8.16
N GLY A 53 0.89 9.72 8.82
CA GLY A 53 0.94 11.02 9.50
C GLY A 53 1.01 12.22 8.56
N LEU A 54 0.63 12.06 7.30
CA LEU A 54 0.61 13.11 6.27
C LEU A 54 -0.69 13.91 6.26
N LEU A 55 -1.73 13.38 6.90
CA LEU A 55 -3.02 14.05 7.08
C LEU A 55 -3.45 13.97 8.54
N PRO A 56 -4.06 15.04 9.09
CA PRO A 56 -4.65 14.97 10.43
C PRO A 56 -5.94 14.14 10.41
N LEU A 57 -6.25 13.49 11.53
CA LEU A 57 -7.52 12.83 11.79
C LEU A 57 -8.62 13.87 12.00
N SER A 58 -9.88 13.54 11.66
CA SER A 58 -11.06 14.29 12.10
C SER A 58 -11.64 13.70 13.39
N ALA A 59 -11.48 12.38 13.59
CA ALA A 59 -11.83 11.67 14.82
C ALA A 59 -11.06 10.35 14.90
N GLY A 60 -11.01 9.77 16.10
CA GLY A 60 -10.33 8.51 16.38
C GLY A 60 -8.84 8.67 16.63
N GLU A 61 -8.12 7.54 16.64
CA GLU A 61 -6.70 7.47 16.92
C GLU A 61 -6.02 6.44 16.00
N ILE A 62 -4.77 6.72 15.64
CA ILE A 62 -3.87 5.74 14.97
C ILE A 62 -2.60 5.62 15.80
N THR A 63 -2.21 4.38 16.11
CA THR A 63 -0.93 4.07 16.73
C THR A 63 -0.11 3.11 15.87
N VAL A 64 1.21 3.29 15.87
CA VAL A 64 2.17 2.35 15.26
C VAL A 64 3.21 1.99 16.29
N ALA A 65 3.36 0.70 16.57
CA ALA A 65 4.19 0.17 17.66
C ALA A 65 3.84 0.83 19.01
N GLY A 66 2.54 1.02 19.29
CA GLY A 66 2.05 1.65 20.53
C GLY A 66 2.22 3.17 20.61
N THR A 67 2.83 3.81 19.60
CA THR A 67 3.04 5.27 19.59
C THR A 67 2.02 5.94 18.68
N PRO A 68 1.28 6.97 19.16
CA PRO A 68 0.35 7.73 18.34
C PRO A 68 1.02 8.39 17.14
N ILE A 69 0.31 8.38 16.01
CA ILE A 69 0.75 9.02 14.76
C ILE A 69 0.18 10.43 14.69
N THR A 70 1.06 11.41 14.87
CA THR A 70 0.75 12.85 14.73
C THR A 70 1.54 13.54 13.64
N ARG A 71 2.60 12.88 13.14
CA ARG A 71 3.51 13.36 12.09
C ARG A 71 4.19 12.19 11.39
N PRO A 72 4.81 12.40 10.20
CA PRO A 72 5.61 11.38 9.53
C PRO A 72 6.76 10.84 10.41
N ARG A 73 7.07 9.55 10.26
CA ARG A 73 8.10 8.83 11.02
C ARG A 73 9.10 8.17 10.08
N GLN A 74 10.35 8.02 10.54
CA GLN A 74 11.45 7.42 9.75
C GLN A 74 11.30 5.91 9.53
N ASP A 75 10.60 5.22 10.45
CA ASP A 75 10.36 3.77 10.39
C ASP A 75 9.13 3.40 9.52
N ILE A 76 8.47 4.40 8.91
CA ILE A 76 7.34 4.24 7.99
C ILE A 76 7.76 4.74 6.61
N ALA A 77 7.85 3.85 5.63
CA ALA A 77 8.04 4.22 4.23
C ALA A 77 6.69 4.29 3.51
N MET A 78 6.54 5.26 2.62
CA MET A 78 5.36 5.39 1.77
C MET A 78 5.73 5.39 0.30
N LEU A 79 5.15 4.47 -0.45
CA LEU A 79 5.19 4.41 -1.91
C LEU A 79 3.90 5.02 -2.46
N PHE A 80 4.03 6.10 -3.20
CA PHE A 80 2.90 6.80 -3.81
C PHE A 80 2.55 6.20 -5.16
N GLN A 81 1.31 6.38 -5.59
CA GLN A 81 0.82 5.97 -6.92
C GLN A 81 1.67 6.56 -8.05
N LYS A 82 2.05 7.84 -7.94
CA LYS A 82 3.04 8.45 -8.83
C LYS A 82 4.43 8.29 -8.22
N PRO A 83 5.48 7.93 -8.98
CA PRO A 83 6.82 7.66 -8.47
C PRO A 83 7.45 8.78 -7.65
N ALA A 84 7.04 10.05 -7.86
CA ALA A 84 7.51 11.22 -7.14
C ALA A 84 9.06 11.28 -7.03
N LEU A 85 9.76 10.93 -8.13
CA LEU A 85 11.21 11.05 -8.23
C LEU A 85 11.61 12.52 -8.38
N LEU A 86 12.75 12.88 -7.81
CA LEU A 86 13.34 14.19 -8.00
C LEU A 86 13.95 14.26 -9.41
N PRO A 87 13.42 15.10 -10.33
CA PRO A 87 13.78 15.05 -11.74
C PRO A 87 15.23 15.48 -12.04
N TRP A 88 15.85 16.20 -11.12
CA TRP A 88 17.25 16.68 -11.20
C TRP A 88 18.26 15.74 -10.54
N ARG A 89 17.81 14.59 -9.97
CA ARG A 89 18.66 13.58 -9.36
C ARG A 89 18.70 12.32 -10.21
N THR A 90 19.85 11.68 -10.20
CA THR A 90 20.03 10.38 -10.86
C THR A 90 19.16 9.30 -10.20
N VAL A 91 18.99 8.15 -10.86
CA VAL A 91 18.34 6.97 -10.32
C VAL A 91 18.93 6.59 -8.96
N LEU A 92 20.26 6.43 -8.89
CA LEU A 92 20.95 6.08 -7.65
C LEU A 92 20.73 7.14 -6.54
N ASP A 93 20.78 8.43 -6.88
CA ASP A 93 20.57 9.50 -5.92
C ASP A 93 19.11 9.59 -5.45
N ASN A 94 18.15 9.21 -6.30
CA ASN A 94 16.75 9.07 -5.89
C ASN A 94 16.58 7.91 -4.91
N VAL A 95 17.22 6.76 -5.15
CA VAL A 95 17.16 5.62 -4.22
C VAL A 95 17.81 5.98 -2.88
N LEU A 96 18.93 6.69 -2.90
CA LEU A 96 19.66 7.09 -1.69
C LEU A 96 19.09 8.35 -1.00
N LEU A 97 18.00 8.93 -1.52
CA LEU A 97 17.41 10.14 -0.93
C LEU A 97 17.03 10.00 0.56
N PRO A 98 16.40 8.91 1.02
CA PRO A 98 16.13 8.73 2.46
C PRO A 98 17.40 8.68 3.31
N VAL A 99 18.46 8.05 2.79
CA VAL A 99 19.77 7.96 3.46
C VAL A 99 20.34 9.36 3.74
N GLU A 100 20.20 10.25 2.76
CA GLU A 100 20.66 11.64 2.88
C GLU A 100 19.77 12.45 3.85
N ILE A 101 18.43 12.34 3.70
CA ILE A 101 17.48 13.08 4.56
C ILE A 101 17.64 12.71 6.03
N PHE A 102 17.86 11.43 6.33
CA PHE A 102 17.97 10.95 7.71
C PHE A 102 19.42 10.96 8.26
N GLY A 103 20.38 11.44 7.46
CA GLY A 103 21.78 11.52 7.87
C GLY A 103 22.47 10.16 8.03
N TRP A 104 21.99 9.13 7.33
CA TRP A 104 22.61 7.81 7.37
C TRP A 104 23.87 7.75 6.51
N SER A 105 24.74 6.76 6.77
CA SER A 105 25.97 6.59 6.00
C SER A 105 25.70 6.19 4.55
N ARG A 106 25.94 7.10 3.60
CA ARG A 106 25.79 6.83 2.16
C ARG A 106 26.67 5.66 1.70
N ALA A 107 27.89 5.54 2.24
CA ALA A 107 28.81 4.46 1.88
C ALA A 107 28.24 3.08 2.24
N LYS A 108 27.65 2.93 3.42
CA LYS A 108 27.03 1.68 3.86
C LYS A 108 25.78 1.31 3.05
N HIS A 109 25.01 2.29 2.56
CA HIS A 109 23.78 2.04 1.81
C HIS A 109 23.99 1.95 0.29
N ARG A 110 25.16 2.35 -0.22
CA ARG A 110 25.44 2.33 -1.67
C ARG A 110 25.38 0.92 -2.26
N GLU A 111 26.00 -0.04 -1.59
CA GLU A 111 25.97 -1.45 -2.04
C GLU A 111 24.54 -2.03 -2.02
N ARG A 112 23.79 -1.71 -0.96
CA ARG A 112 22.37 -2.07 -0.88
C ARG A 112 21.54 -1.44 -1.99
N ALA A 113 21.75 -0.14 -2.29
CA ALA A 113 21.06 0.54 -3.37
C ALA A 113 21.34 -0.13 -4.71
N GLN A 114 22.61 -0.53 -4.95
CA GLN A 114 22.98 -1.25 -6.16
C GLN A 114 22.25 -2.59 -6.26
N ARG A 115 22.28 -3.41 -5.19
CA ARG A 115 21.54 -4.69 -5.17
C ARG A 115 20.04 -4.50 -5.43
N LEU A 116 19.41 -3.50 -4.84
CA LEU A 116 17.99 -3.20 -5.08
C LEU A 116 17.72 -2.82 -6.53
N LEU A 117 18.60 -2.03 -7.16
CA LEU A 117 18.48 -1.65 -8.56
C LEU A 117 18.71 -2.86 -9.50
N ASP A 118 19.67 -3.74 -9.19
CA ASP A 118 19.95 -4.95 -9.96
C ASP A 118 18.73 -5.88 -9.95
N VAL A 119 18.17 -6.14 -8.76
CA VAL A 119 16.96 -6.96 -8.60
C VAL A 119 15.74 -6.35 -9.30
N ALA A 120 15.63 -5.02 -9.28
CA ALA A 120 14.55 -4.30 -9.99
C ALA A 120 14.77 -4.23 -11.52
N GLY A 121 15.82 -4.88 -12.08
CA GLY A 121 16.14 -4.83 -13.50
C GLY A 121 16.56 -3.44 -13.99
N LEU A 122 17.22 -2.67 -13.13
CA LEU A 122 17.69 -1.31 -13.40
C LEU A 122 19.22 -1.19 -13.41
N ALA A 123 19.93 -2.35 -13.52
CA ALA A 123 21.39 -2.37 -13.71
C ALA A 123 21.78 -1.56 -14.94
N GLY A 124 22.78 -0.68 -14.80
CA GLY A 124 23.24 0.21 -15.87
C GLY A 124 22.46 1.54 -16.00
N PHE A 125 21.37 1.73 -15.25
CA PHE A 125 20.59 2.95 -15.25
C PHE A 125 20.89 3.88 -14.05
N GLU A 126 21.85 3.57 -13.21
CA GLU A 126 22.15 4.27 -11.95
C GLU A 126 22.40 5.76 -12.13
N LYS A 127 23.03 6.14 -13.24
CA LYS A 127 23.40 7.52 -13.58
C LYS A 127 22.35 8.26 -14.44
N ARG A 128 21.28 7.57 -14.86
CA ARG A 128 20.21 8.16 -15.65
C ARG A 128 19.35 9.09 -14.81
N LEU A 129 18.71 10.05 -15.48
CA LEU A 129 17.72 10.94 -14.88
C LEU A 129 16.31 10.36 -15.06
N PRO A 130 15.33 10.70 -14.21
CA PRO A 130 13.98 10.16 -14.30
C PRO A 130 13.32 10.31 -15.67
N HIS A 131 13.53 11.40 -16.38
CA HIS A 131 12.94 11.63 -17.70
C HIS A 131 13.51 10.71 -18.82
N GLU A 132 14.63 10.03 -18.56
CA GLU A 132 15.23 9.04 -19.47
C GLU A 132 14.65 7.64 -19.26
N LEU A 133 13.73 7.45 -18.27
CA LEU A 133 13.15 6.18 -17.88
C LEU A 133 11.68 6.08 -18.32
N SER A 134 11.24 4.86 -18.64
CA SER A 134 9.80 4.57 -18.77
C SER A 134 9.07 4.75 -17.43
N GLY A 135 7.73 4.90 -17.46
CA GLY A 135 6.93 5.02 -16.24
C GLY A 135 7.09 3.81 -15.31
N GLY A 136 7.15 2.60 -15.85
CA GLY A 136 7.42 1.38 -15.09
C GLY A 136 8.80 1.37 -14.44
N MET A 137 9.84 1.82 -15.16
CA MET A 137 11.19 1.96 -14.58
C MET A 137 11.22 2.99 -13.44
N GLN A 138 10.52 4.12 -13.60
CA GLN A 138 10.41 5.12 -12.53
C GLN A 138 9.71 4.54 -11.29
N GLN A 139 8.68 3.71 -11.48
CA GLN A 139 7.98 3.05 -10.37
C GLN A 139 8.91 2.08 -9.64
N ARG A 140 9.74 1.32 -10.37
CA ARG A 140 10.76 0.44 -9.79
C ARG A 140 11.81 1.21 -8.98
N VAL A 141 12.28 2.36 -9.48
CA VAL A 141 13.19 3.26 -8.71
C VAL A 141 12.51 3.72 -7.42
N SER A 142 11.23 4.11 -7.48
CA SER A 142 10.47 4.52 -6.30
C SER A 142 10.31 3.39 -5.27
N LEU A 143 10.13 2.15 -5.73
CA LEU A 143 10.10 0.97 -4.86
C LEU A 143 11.48 0.76 -4.20
N CYS A 144 12.58 0.79 -4.95
CA CYS A 144 13.94 0.70 -4.39
C CYS A 144 14.20 1.77 -3.33
N ARG A 145 13.76 3.03 -3.59
CA ARG A 145 13.84 4.14 -2.63
C ARG A 145 13.08 3.84 -1.35
N SER A 146 11.92 3.22 -1.42
CA SER A 146 11.13 2.89 -0.23
C SER A 146 11.74 1.76 0.60
N LEU A 147 12.51 0.87 -0.02
CA LEU A 147 13.14 -0.28 0.61
C LEU A 147 14.55 -0.02 1.19
N ILE A 148 15.20 1.10 0.81
CA ILE A 148 16.61 1.35 1.14
C ILE A 148 16.87 1.39 2.65
N GLY A 149 15.92 1.91 3.44
CA GLY A 149 16.03 2.10 4.88
C GLY A 149 15.51 0.94 5.73
N GLU A 150 15.14 -0.19 5.15
CA GLU A 150 14.54 -1.34 5.87
C GLU A 150 13.40 -0.91 6.82
N PRO A 151 12.36 -0.26 6.29
CA PRO A 151 11.31 0.29 7.12
C PRO A 151 10.54 -0.83 7.86
N ARG A 152 10.12 -0.56 9.10
CA ARG A 152 9.25 -1.48 9.84
C ARG A 152 7.85 -1.55 9.27
N VAL A 153 7.38 -0.44 8.69
CA VAL A 153 6.06 -0.32 8.05
C VAL A 153 6.22 0.21 6.63
N MET A 154 5.57 -0.45 5.69
CA MET A 154 5.47 0.00 4.30
C MET A 154 4.02 0.27 3.94
N LEU A 155 3.76 1.46 3.44
CA LEU A 155 2.46 1.92 2.97
C LEU A 155 2.54 2.08 1.45
N MET A 156 1.73 1.35 0.70
CA MET A 156 1.80 1.31 -0.76
C MET A 156 0.48 1.69 -1.40
N ASP A 157 0.46 2.79 -2.15
CA ASP A 157 -0.73 3.33 -2.81
C ASP A 157 -0.72 2.96 -4.30
N GLU A 158 -1.43 1.89 -4.67
CA GLU A 158 -1.56 1.35 -6.03
C GLU A 158 -0.21 1.22 -6.77
N PRO A 159 0.80 0.53 -6.20
CA PRO A 159 2.18 0.56 -6.69
C PRO A 159 2.35 -0.02 -8.10
N PHE A 160 1.42 -0.83 -8.57
CA PHE A 160 1.52 -1.54 -9.84
C PHE A 160 0.54 -1.04 -10.91
N SER A 161 -0.24 0.01 -10.62
CA SER A 161 -1.30 0.50 -11.50
C SER A 161 -0.82 1.00 -12.88
N ALA A 162 0.43 1.46 -12.98
CA ALA A 162 1.04 1.99 -14.20
C ALA A 162 1.94 0.97 -14.93
N LEU A 163 1.94 -0.31 -14.51
CA LEU A 163 2.82 -1.35 -15.04
C LEU A 163 2.08 -2.24 -16.05
N ASP A 164 2.81 -2.72 -17.06
CA ASP A 164 2.37 -3.83 -17.91
C ASP A 164 2.28 -5.14 -17.11
N ALA A 165 1.61 -6.15 -17.69
CA ALA A 165 1.32 -7.39 -16.98
C ALA A 165 2.57 -8.17 -16.54
N LEU A 166 3.60 -8.26 -17.41
CA LEU A 166 4.83 -8.99 -17.10
C LEU A 166 5.63 -8.29 -15.99
N THR A 167 5.83 -6.99 -16.11
CA THR A 167 6.51 -6.18 -15.09
C THR A 167 5.79 -6.22 -13.75
N ARG A 168 4.44 -6.24 -13.78
CA ARG A 168 3.63 -6.36 -12.56
C ARG A 168 3.85 -7.70 -11.88
N GLU A 169 3.86 -8.80 -12.64
CA GLU A 169 4.11 -10.15 -12.10
C GLU A 169 5.50 -10.25 -11.47
N GLU A 170 6.54 -9.78 -12.16
CA GLU A 170 7.91 -9.76 -11.67
C GLU A 170 8.05 -8.97 -10.36
N LEU A 171 7.51 -7.75 -10.30
CA LEU A 171 7.61 -6.91 -9.11
C LEU A 171 6.73 -7.39 -7.95
N SER A 172 5.59 -8.02 -8.25
CA SER A 172 4.76 -8.66 -7.22
C SER A 172 5.49 -9.86 -6.60
N GLY A 173 6.17 -10.67 -7.42
CA GLY A 173 7.03 -11.76 -6.96
C GLY A 173 8.18 -11.25 -6.08
N GLU A 174 8.85 -10.16 -6.51
CA GLU A 174 9.93 -9.55 -5.75
C GLU A 174 9.45 -8.96 -4.41
N LEU A 175 8.31 -8.27 -4.40
CA LEU A 175 7.72 -7.74 -3.16
C LEU A 175 7.36 -8.87 -2.20
N GLN A 176 6.83 -9.98 -2.72
CA GLN A 176 6.53 -11.18 -1.92
C GLN A 176 7.81 -11.78 -1.33
N ARG A 177 8.90 -11.88 -2.11
CA ARG A 177 10.21 -12.35 -1.65
C ARG A 177 10.76 -11.46 -0.53
N VAL A 178 10.77 -10.14 -0.72
CA VAL A 178 11.20 -9.17 0.30
C VAL A 178 10.37 -9.30 1.58
N HIS A 179 9.05 -9.48 1.46
CA HIS A 179 8.19 -9.68 2.62
C HIS A 179 8.50 -11.01 3.35
N MET A 180 8.76 -12.10 2.64
CA MET A 180 9.11 -13.39 3.25
C MET A 180 10.46 -13.34 3.98
N GLU A 181 11.45 -12.61 3.44
CA GLU A 181 12.80 -12.49 4.02
C GLU A 181 12.85 -11.55 5.24
N ASN A 182 12.26 -10.36 5.12
CA ASN A 182 12.42 -9.26 6.09
C ASN A 182 11.19 -9.02 6.97
N LYS A 183 10.04 -9.57 6.60
CA LYS A 183 8.74 -9.43 7.29
C LYS A 183 8.39 -7.99 7.69
N PRO A 184 8.52 -6.99 6.81
CA PRO A 184 7.98 -5.67 7.10
C PRO A 184 6.46 -5.75 7.24
N THR A 185 5.87 -4.92 8.10
CA THR A 185 4.40 -4.77 8.14
C THR A 185 3.96 -3.94 6.95
N ILE A 186 3.06 -4.47 6.12
CA ILE A 186 2.66 -3.81 4.86
C ILE A 186 1.17 -3.49 4.87
N VAL A 187 0.83 -2.25 4.52
CA VAL A 187 -0.54 -1.86 4.14
C VAL A 187 -0.52 -1.45 2.66
N PHE A 188 -1.15 -2.27 1.85
CA PHE A 188 -1.11 -2.22 0.40
C PHE A 188 -2.48 -1.86 -0.16
N VAL A 189 -2.60 -0.71 -0.79
CA VAL A 189 -3.84 -0.29 -1.47
C VAL A 189 -3.81 -0.71 -2.92
N THR A 190 -4.86 -1.38 -3.35
CA THR A 190 -5.07 -1.75 -4.74
C THR A 190 -6.56 -1.75 -5.12
N HIS A 191 -6.85 -1.78 -6.40
CA HIS A 191 -8.17 -2.09 -6.95
C HIS A 191 -8.19 -3.47 -7.64
N SER A 192 -7.05 -4.19 -7.67
CA SER A 192 -6.92 -5.52 -8.26
C SER A 192 -7.10 -6.60 -7.19
N ILE A 193 -8.07 -7.47 -7.42
CA ILE A 193 -8.30 -8.66 -6.58
C ILE A 193 -7.09 -9.59 -6.66
N ASP A 194 -6.54 -9.79 -7.86
CA ASP A 194 -5.39 -10.68 -8.08
C ASP A 194 -4.18 -10.25 -7.27
N GLU A 195 -3.86 -8.94 -7.25
CA GLU A 195 -2.77 -8.41 -6.42
C GLU A 195 -3.03 -8.66 -4.93
N ALA A 196 -4.27 -8.42 -4.47
CA ALA A 196 -4.64 -8.61 -3.08
C ALA A 196 -4.50 -10.08 -2.65
N VAL A 197 -5.00 -11.02 -3.45
CA VAL A 197 -4.92 -12.47 -3.17
C VAL A 197 -3.48 -12.98 -3.26
N LEU A 198 -2.70 -12.47 -4.23
CA LEU A 198 -1.32 -12.87 -4.42
C LEU A 198 -0.43 -12.49 -3.24
N LEU A 199 -0.63 -11.29 -2.68
CA LEU A 199 0.32 -10.67 -1.76
C LEU A 199 -0.13 -10.69 -0.29
N ALA A 200 -1.43 -10.52 -0.01
CA ALA A 200 -1.88 -10.23 1.34
C ALA A 200 -2.11 -11.48 2.20
N ASP A 201 -1.95 -11.33 3.53
CA ASP A 201 -2.44 -12.27 4.53
C ASP A 201 -3.92 -12.02 4.82
N ARG A 202 -4.34 -10.75 4.78
CA ARG A 202 -5.74 -10.34 4.89
C ARG A 202 -6.08 -9.25 3.89
N VAL A 203 -7.32 -9.29 3.42
CA VAL A 203 -7.88 -8.28 2.53
C VAL A 203 -9.00 -7.54 3.26
N VAL A 204 -8.83 -6.24 3.42
CA VAL A 204 -9.81 -5.31 3.98
C VAL A 204 -10.59 -4.68 2.83
N VAL A 205 -11.88 -4.99 2.74
CA VAL A 205 -12.77 -4.43 1.71
C VAL A 205 -13.45 -3.18 2.25
N LEU A 206 -13.27 -2.04 1.57
CA LEU A 206 -13.92 -0.78 1.91
C LEU A 206 -15.21 -0.57 1.12
N SER A 207 -16.23 -0.04 1.80
CA SER A 207 -17.46 0.47 1.18
C SER A 207 -17.20 1.68 0.27
N PRO A 208 -18.12 2.05 -0.63
CA PRO A 208 -18.13 3.37 -1.25
C PRO A 208 -18.13 4.49 -0.20
N ARG A 209 -17.85 5.73 -0.65
CA ARG A 209 -17.78 6.90 0.23
C ARG A 209 -19.08 7.16 1.01
N PRO A 210 -18.98 7.42 2.35
CA PRO A 210 -17.79 7.41 3.18
C PRO A 210 -17.26 6.00 3.40
N GLY A 211 -15.94 5.81 3.15
CA GLY A 211 -15.30 4.50 3.29
C GLY A 211 -15.40 3.97 4.72
N ARG A 212 -15.94 2.76 4.85
CA ARG A 212 -16.00 1.96 6.07
C ARG A 212 -15.44 0.58 5.78
N ILE A 213 -14.96 -0.12 6.77
CA ILE A 213 -14.63 -1.53 6.60
C ILE A 213 -15.94 -2.30 6.44
N ARG A 214 -16.13 -2.91 5.28
CA ARG A 214 -17.26 -3.75 4.97
C ARG A 214 -17.02 -5.18 5.44
N LYS A 215 -15.86 -5.72 5.09
CA LYS A 215 -15.43 -7.07 5.43
C LYS A 215 -13.91 -7.14 5.52
N VAL A 216 -13.42 -8.05 6.34
CA VAL A 216 -12.03 -8.49 6.35
C VAL A 216 -12.05 -9.97 5.95
N VAL A 217 -11.22 -10.33 4.96
CA VAL A 217 -11.13 -11.68 4.42
C VAL A 217 -9.70 -12.18 4.65
N ASP A 218 -9.56 -13.32 5.30
CA ASP A 218 -8.26 -13.97 5.51
C ASP A 218 -7.85 -14.72 4.24
N VAL A 219 -6.57 -14.60 3.84
CA VAL A 219 -5.99 -15.32 2.70
C VAL A 219 -5.03 -16.37 3.25
N THR A 220 -5.54 -17.57 3.50
CA THR A 220 -4.81 -18.68 4.14
C THR A 220 -3.91 -19.46 3.18
N ILE A 221 -3.84 -19.05 1.91
CA ILE A 221 -3.02 -19.68 0.88
C ILE A 221 -1.53 -19.50 1.21
N PRO A 222 -0.71 -20.56 1.24
CA PRO A 222 0.72 -20.44 1.56
C PRO A 222 1.49 -19.64 0.50
N ARG A 223 2.56 -18.94 0.93
CA ARG A 223 3.53 -18.28 0.04
C ARG A 223 4.71 -19.23 -0.27
N PRO A 224 5.40 -19.11 -1.41
CA PRO A 224 5.16 -18.13 -2.48
C PRO A 224 3.92 -18.45 -3.32
N ARG A 225 3.16 -17.40 -3.69
CA ARG A 225 1.99 -17.51 -4.57
C ARG A 225 2.34 -16.99 -5.95
N THR A 226 1.82 -17.65 -7.01
CA THR A 226 1.95 -17.21 -8.40
C THR A 226 0.58 -17.23 -9.06
N LEU A 227 0.30 -16.27 -9.94
CA LEU A 227 -0.93 -16.28 -10.72
C LEU A 227 -0.83 -17.34 -11.83
N GLY A 228 -1.80 -18.25 -11.91
CA GLY A 228 -1.96 -19.15 -13.04
C GLY A 228 -1.17 -20.47 -13.01
N ARG A 229 -0.28 -20.75 -12.04
CA ARG A 229 0.55 -21.96 -12.01
C ARG A 229 0.65 -22.63 -10.63
N ASN A 230 -0.35 -22.50 -9.77
CA ASN A 230 -0.26 -22.98 -8.39
C ASN A 230 -0.99 -24.28 -8.13
N ALA A 231 -0.46 -25.06 -7.17
CA ALA A 231 -1.16 -26.15 -6.52
C ALA A 231 -2.48 -25.74 -5.82
N HIS A 232 -2.70 -24.43 -5.60
CA HIS A 232 -3.83 -23.84 -4.89
C HIS A 232 -4.77 -23.03 -5.80
N LEU A 233 -4.89 -23.39 -7.08
CA LEU A 233 -5.75 -22.65 -8.04
C LEU A 233 -7.21 -22.57 -7.58
N ALA A 234 -7.75 -23.63 -6.96
CA ALA A 234 -9.12 -23.65 -6.47
C ALA A 234 -9.31 -22.67 -5.31
N ASP A 235 -8.36 -22.61 -4.37
CA ASP A 235 -8.42 -21.70 -3.22
C ASP A 235 -8.30 -20.24 -3.66
N VAL A 236 -7.39 -19.97 -4.62
CA VAL A 236 -7.24 -18.62 -5.22
C VAL A 236 -8.54 -18.22 -5.91
N ALA A 237 -9.15 -19.10 -6.70
CA ALA A 237 -10.40 -18.83 -7.41
C ALA A 237 -11.55 -18.54 -6.43
N GLN A 238 -11.64 -19.32 -5.35
CA GLN A 238 -12.68 -19.11 -4.33
C GLN A 238 -12.53 -17.76 -3.63
N VAL A 239 -11.34 -17.45 -3.11
CA VAL A 239 -11.09 -16.15 -2.43
C VAL A 239 -11.33 -14.98 -3.40
N SER A 240 -10.92 -15.11 -4.67
CA SER A 240 -11.16 -14.08 -5.69
C SER A 240 -12.65 -13.89 -5.98
N ALA A 241 -13.43 -14.98 -6.03
CA ALA A 241 -14.88 -14.91 -6.23
C ALA A 241 -15.58 -14.22 -5.05
N ASP A 242 -15.23 -14.57 -3.81
CA ASP A 242 -15.76 -13.94 -2.59
C ASP A 242 -15.47 -12.42 -2.55
N LEU A 243 -14.25 -12.03 -2.89
CA LEU A 243 -13.86 -10.62 -2.97
C LEU A 243 -14.59 -9.88 -4.09
N HIS A 244 -14.81 -10.53 -5.24
CA HIS A 244 -15.54 -9.95 -6.35
C HIS A 244 -17.01 -9.70 -5.98
N GLU A 245 -17.66 -10.66 -5.31
CA GLU A 245 -19.03 -10.51 -4.82
C GLU A 245 -19.14 -9.33 -3.86
N LEU A 246 -18.24 -9.25 -2.86
CA LEU A 246 -18.17 -8.15 -1.90
C LEU A 246 -18.00 -6.77 -2.55
N LEU A 247 -17.28 -6.67 -3.69
CA LEU A 247 -17.11 -5.41 -4.43
C LEU A 247 -18.31 -5.06 -5.30
N MET A 248 -19.06 -6.07 -5.77
CA MET A 248 -20.22 -5.87 -6.65
C MET A 248 -21.52 -5.63 -5.90
N GLU A 249 -21.66 -6.14 -4.67
CA GLU A 249 -22.83 -5.88 -3.85
C GLU A 249 -23.04 -4.37 -3.66
N ARG A 250 -24.20 -3.87 -4.07
CA ARG A 250 -24.64 -2.51 -3.76
C ARG A 250 -25.07 -2.47 -2.29
N GLU A 251 -24.66 -1.43 -1.55
CA GLU A 251 -25.29 -1.15 -0.27
C GLU A 251 -26.80 -1.01 -0.50
N GLN A 252 -27.59 -1.88 0.12
CA GLN A 252 -29.01 -1.61 0.25
C GLN A 252 -29.13 -0.34 1.10
N PRO A 253 -29.83 0.70 0.62
CA PRO A 253 -30.09 1.87 1.48
C PRO A 253 -30.74 1.36 2.76
N ALA A 254 -30.16 1.74 3.92
CA ALA A 254 -30.76 1.46 5.20
C ALA A 254 -32.23 1.92 5.10
N THR A 255 -33.15 0.97 5.17
CA THR A 255 -34.58 1.24 5.28
C THR A 255 -34.73 2.16 6.48
N ALA A 256 -35.06 3.41 6.21
CA ALA A 256 -35.50 4.34 7.23
C ALA A 256 -36.67 3.65 7.95
N GLY A 257 -36.43 3.27 9.21
CA GLY A 257 -37.48 2.71 10.05
C GLY A 257 -38.66 3.68 10.03
N ALA A 258 -39.74 3.21 9.45
CA ALA A 258 -41.04 3.86 9.59
C ALA A 258 -41.42 3.77 11.06
N GLU A 259 -41.16 4.83 11.82
CA GLU A 259 -41.92 5.11 13.02
C GLU A 259 -43.29 5.65 12.57
N GLY A 260 -44.22 4.73 12.51
CA GLY A 260 -45.62 5.05 12.41
C GLY A 260 -46.31 4.91 13.76
N HIS A 261 -46.88 6.00 14.18
CA HIS A 261 -47.92 6.15 15.19
C HIS A 261 -47.52 6.00 16.67
#